data_cb783674d428d63c93d2d7da1736974c
#
_entry.id   cb783674d428d63c93d2d7da1736974c
#
_cell.length_a   1.000
_cell.length_b   1.000
_cell.length_c   1.000
_cell.angle_alpha   90.00
_cell.angle_beta   90.00
_cell.angle_gamma   90.00
#
_symmetry.space_group_name_H-M   'P 1'
#
loop_
_entity.id
_entity.type
_entity.pdbx_description
1 polymer ?
#
loop_
_entity_poly.entity_id
_entity_poly.type
_entity_poly.pdbx_seq_one_letter_code
_entity_poly.pdbx_strand_id
1 'polypeptide(L)'
;INKLSEEKLAELQNAVPGSVVEAYKSPKEALPHVSDADAIALWGFQDIAPLLAAAPRVRWVHSLSDGVERLLTKEMMERPIILTNSHGVHDRSVSEHTMALLLSWMRRIPEAVRNQEAGEWIRPRGESLFGKTILIVGFGSIGRAIAQRAKVFETKILAVKKHLSTELFADHVYTQEELMDVLPKADIVIAALPSTPDTENFFGADQFAAMKKTALFINIARASIVDENALIDALEKGSIAGACLDVFSKEPLPADHPFWKMKNVIMTPHTASMVPDFWNKLTALLQTNFVNFSRGEKLMNEVDKKKGY
;
A
#
# COMPACT_ATOMS: atom_id res chain seq x y z
N ILE A 1 -5.10 -15.20 9.62
CA ILE A 1 -5.86 -14.89 8.41
C ILE A 1 -5.11 -15.49 7.23
N ASN A 2 -5.65 -16.43 6.51
CA ASN A 2 -5.02 -17.27 5.50
C ASN A 2 -3.72 -17.95 5.97
N LYS A 3 -3.89 -19.15 6.50
CA LYS A 3 -2.81 -20.07 6.83
C LYS A 3 -1.93 -20.29 5.58
N LEU A 4 -0.62 -20.19 5.69
CA LEU A 4 0.28 -20.72 4.66
C LEU A 4 -0.12 -22.16 4.36
N SER A 5 -0.09 -22.57 3.08
CA SER A 5 -0.37 -23.96 2.73
C SER A 5 0.65 -24.90 3.41
N GLU A 6 0.27 -26.15 3.62
CA GLU A 6 1.18 -27.15 4.19
C GLU A 6 2.46 -27.29 3.36
N GLU A 7 2.35 -27.17 2.03
CA GLU A 7 3.48 -27.15 1.12
C GLU A 7 4.44 -26.00 1.43
N LYS A 8 3.93 -24.77 1.59
CA LYS A 8 4.74 -23.58 1.91
C LYS A 8 5.37 -23.64 3.30
N LEU A 9 4.69 -24.24 4.26
CA LEU A 9 5.28 -24.52 5.59
C LEU A 9 6.41 -25.53 5.48
N ALA A 10 6.22 -26.59 4.71
CA ALA A 10 7.27 -27.58 4.46
C ALA A 10 8.49 -26.97 3.74
N GLU A 11 8.27 -26.07 2.77
CA GLU A 11 9.36 -25.33 2.12
C GLU A 11 10.19 -24.51 3.13
N LEU A 12 9.53 -23.79 4.04
CA LEU A 12 10.22 -23.02 5.09
C LEU A 12 10.95 -23.94 6.07
N GLN A 13 10.28 -24.99 6.54
CA GLN A 13 10.86 -25.96 7.47
C GLN A 13 12.11 -26.63 6.89
N ASN A 14 12.09 -26.99 5.60
CA ASN A 14 13.22 -27.64 4.92
C ASN A 14 14.38 -26.69 4.63
N ALA A 15 14.11 -25.39 4.58
CA ALA A 15 15.15 -24.38 4.32
C ALA A 15 16.17 -24.26 5.47
N VAL A 16 15.75 -24.57 6.72
CA VAL A 16 16.60 -24.54 7.91
C VAL A 16 16.41 -25.85 8.67
N PRO A 17 17.19 -26.90 8.38
CA PRO A 17 17.09 -28.20 9.07
C PRO A 17 17.27 -28.06 10.59
N GLY A 18 16.39 -28.73 11.34
CA GLY A 18 16.41 -28.68 12.80
C GLY A 18 15.61 -27.52 13.42
N SER A 19 15.07 -26.61 12.61
CA SER A 19 14.12 -25.63 13.10
C SER A 19 12.70 -26.19 13.21
N VAL A 20 11.83 -25.49 13.94
CA VAL A 20 10.39 -25.79 14.01
C VAL A 20 9.63 -24.59 13.47
N VAL A 21 8.79 -24.80 12.45
CA VAL A 21 7.95 -23.77 11.85
C VAL A 21 6.49 -24.14 12.04
N GLU A 22 5.76 -23.27 12.73
CA GLU A 22 4.33 -23.46 13.02
C GLU A 22 3.51 -22.31 12.44
N ALA A 23 2.29 -22.60 12.03
CA ALA A 23 1.38 -21.59 11.50
C ALA A 23 0.03 -21.63 12.21
N TYR A 24 -0.45 -20.45 12.58
CA TYR A 24 -1.70 -20.23 13.27
C TYR A 24 -2.61 -19.30 12.48
N LYS A 25 -3.93 -19.44 12.65
CA LYS A 25 -4.91 -18.59 11.92
C LYS A 25 -4.94 -17.15 12.44
N SER A 26 -4.54 -16.94 13.70
CA SER A 26 -4.58 -15.61 14.33
C SER A 26 -3.49 -15.48 15.41
N PRO A 27 -3.12 -14.24 15.79
CA PRO A 27 -2.24 -14.02 16.95
C PRO A 27 -2.77 -14.64 18.24
N LYS A 28 -4.10 -14.66 18.43
CA LYS A 28 -4.73 -15.26 19.61
C LYS A 28 -4.50 -16.77 19.70
N GLU A 29 -4.57 -17.47 18.57
CA GLU A 29 -4.27 -18.91 18.52
C GLU A 29 -2.78 -19.20 18.75
N ALA A 30 -1.89 -18.33 18.25
CA ALA A 30 -0.46 -18.46 18.42
C ALA A 30 0.00 -18.21 19.88
N LEU A 31 -0.69 -17.36 20.61
CA LEU A 31 -0.28 -16.85 21.92
C LEU A 31 0.15 -17.94 22.93
N PRO A 32 -0.54 -19.10 23.08
CA PRO A 32 -0.11 -20.16 24.00
C PRO A 32 1.19 -20.88 23.58
N HIS A 33 1.67 -20.68 22.35
CA HIS A 33 2.74 -21.44 21.72
C HIS A 33 4.01 -20.63 21.43
N VAL A 34 4.06 -19.33 21.80
CA VAL A 34 5.16 -18.43 21.39
C VAL A 34 6.25 -18.25 22.46
N SER A 35 6.14 -18.92 23.61
CA SER A 35 7.05 -18.70 24.75
C SER A 35 8.53 -18.99 24.46
N ASP A 36 8.81 -19.89 23.54
CA ASP A 36 10.14 -20.30 23.10
C ASP A 36 10.46 -19.87 21.65
N ALA A 37 9.58 -19.09 21.01
CA ALA A 37 9.79 -18.62 19.64
C ALA A 37 11.00 -17.67 19.55
N ASP A 38 11.86 -17.88 18.56
CA ASP A 38 12.97 -17.00 18.19
C ASP A 38 12.56 -15.95 17.15
N ALA A 39 11.52 -16.24 16.34
CA ALA A 39 11.01 -15.35 15.30
C ALA A 39 9.48 -15.44 15.20
N ILE A 40 8.85 -14.34 14.77
CA ILE A 40 7.40 -14.25 14.53
C ILE A 40 7.16 -13.57 13.17
N ALA A 41 6.32 -14.18 12.33
CA ALA A 41 5.83 -13.55 11.09
C ALA A 41 4.31 -13.33 11.19
N LEU A 42 3.86 -12.08 10.93
CA LEU A 42 2.44 -11.73 11.02
C LEU A 42 2.13 -10.53 10.10
N TRP A 43 0.85 -10.27 9.86
CA TRP A 43 0.45 -9.10 9.08
C TRP A 43 0.72 -7.79 9.83
N GLY A 44 1.25 -6.78 9.14
CA GLY A 44 1.62 -5.49 9.72
C GLY A 44 0.47 -4.70 10.36
N PHE A 45 -0.79 -5.06 10.07
CA PHE A 45 -1.98 -4.50 10.69
C PHE A 45 -2.46 -5.24 11.95
N GLN A 46 -1.83 -6.36 12.33
CA GLN A 46 -2.16 -7.13 13.53
C GLN A 46 -1.46 -6.55 14.75
N ASP A 47 -2.11 -6.70 15.91
CA ASP A 47 -1.49 -6.32 17.18
C ASP A 47 -0.47 -7.37 17.62
N ILE A 48 0.79 -6.98 17.70
CA ILE A 48 1.90 -7.84 18.11
C ILE A 48 2.17 -7.78 19.62
N ALA A 49 1.69 -6.77 20.34
CA ALA A 49 2.07 -6.56 21.74
C ALA A 49 1.83 -7.78 22.64
N PRO A 50 0.67 -8.49 22.59
CA PRO A 50 0.46 -9.68 23.38
C PRO A 50 1.46 -10.81 23.07
N LEU A 51 1.84 -10.96 21.79
CA LEU A 51 2.81 -12.00 21.39
C LEU A 51 4.21 -11.67 21.89
N LEU A 52 4.65 -10.40 21.80
CA LEU A 52 5.96 -10.00 22.32
C LEU A 52 6.07 -10.16 23.83
N ALA A 53 4.99 -9.84 24.56
CA ALA A 53 4.94 -10.03 26.01
C ALA A 53 5.07 -11.52 26.41
N ALA A 54 4.52 -12.44 25.60
CA ALA A 54 4.58 -13.88 25.84
C ALA A 54 5.83 -14.56 25.25
N ALA A 55 6.60 -13.87 24.39
CA ALA A 55 7.73 -14.42 23.65
C ALA A 55 9.05 -13.68 23.99
N PRO A 56 9.65 -13.92 25.16
CA PRO A 56 10.86 -13.22 25.61
C PRO A 56 12.09 -13.49 24.74
N ARG A 57 12.13 -14.62 24.02
CA ARG A 57 13.25 -15.03 23.18
C ARG A 57 13.25 -14.46 21.78
N VAL A 58 12.16 -13.79 21.33
CA VAL A 58 12.04 -13.26 19.98
C VAL A 58 13.13 -12.25 19.69
N ARG A 59 13.86 -12.48 18.60
CA ARG A 59 14.93 -11.64 18.05
C ARG A 59 14.61 -11.12 16.65
N TRP A 60 13.62 -11.72 15.96
CA TRP A 60 13.21 -11.30 14.63
C TRP A 60 11.69 -11.30 14.51
N VAL A 61 11.16 -10.21 13.94
CA VAL A 61 9.76 -10.11 13.53
C VAL A 61 9.70 -9.73 12.05
N HIS A 62 8.85 -10.43 11.29
CA HIS A 62 8.62 -10.16 9.89
C HIS A 62 7.16 -9.74 9.64
N SER A 63 6.98 -8.56 9.04
CA SER A 63 5.67 -8.14 8.51
C SER A 63 5.40 -8.82 7.17
N LEU A 64 4.29 -9.58 7.09
CA LEU A 64 3.81 -10.18 5.84
C LEU A 64 3.25 -9.14 4.84
N SER A 65 3.16 -7.87 5.25
CA SER A 65 2.81 -6.71 4.44
C SER A 65 3.99 -5.75 4.34
N ASP A 66 3.89 -4.75 3.46
CA ASP A 66 4.87 -3.68 3.36
C ASP A 66 4.81 -2.76 4.59
N GLY A 67 3.59 -2.43 5.04
CA GLY A 67 3.38 -1.61 6.24
C GLY A 67 3.70 -2.35 7.54
N VAL A 68 4.16 -1.58 8.55
CA VAL A 68 4.57 -2.06 9.87
C VAL A 68 3.96 -1.24 11.01
N GLU A 69 3.00 -0.39 10.72
CA GLU A 69 2.51 0.68 11.61
C GLU A 69 2.06 0.15 12.97
N ARG A 70 1.38 -1.00 13.00
CA ARG A 70 0.90 -1.63 14.24
C ARG A 70 1.91 -2.57 14.90
N LEU A 71 3.06 -2.78 14.27
CA LEU A 71 4.15 -3.56 14.86
C LEU A 71 5.13 -2.71 15.66
N LEU A 72 5.14 -1.38 15.46
CA LEU A 72 6.02 -0.43 16.13
C LEU A 72 5.52 -0.08 17.54
N THR A 73 5.26 -1.12 18.35
CA THR A 73 4.86 -0.96 19.75
C THR A 73 6.04 -0.50 20.61
N LYS A 74 5.76 0.02 21.81
CA LYS A 74 6.80 0.41 22.78
C LYS A 74 7.80 -0.74 22.99
N GLU A 75 7.31 -1.95 23.18
CA GLU A 75 8.15 -3.12 23.40
C GLU A 75 9.02 -3.45 22.18
N MET A 76 8.49 -3.34 20.95
CA MET A 76 9.27 -3.49 19.73
C MET A 76 10.38 -2.44 19.63
N MET A 77 10.14 -1.23 20.09
CA MET A 77 11.14 -0.15 20.06
C MET A 77 12.24 -0.34 21.11
N GLU A 78 11.91 -0.86 22.30
CA GLU A 78 12.83 -1.02 23.42
C GLU A 78 13.69 -2.29 23.33
N ARG A 79 13.19 -3.36 22.71
CA ARG A 79 13.91 -4.63 22.56
C ARG A 79 14.81 -4.64 21.31
N PRO A 80 15.97 -5.34 21.35
CA PRO A 80 16.88 -5.52 20.22
C PRO A 80 16.33 -6.51 19.18
N ILE A 81 15.06 -6.35 18.79
CA ILE A 81 14.37 -7.18 17.81
C ILE A 81 14.61 -6.57 16.42
N ILE A 82 15.06 -7.39 15.47
CA ILE A 82 15.11 -7.01 14.06
C ILE A 82 13.70 -7.03 13.52
N LEU A 83 13.24 -5.93 12.90
CA LEU A 83 11.97 -5.87 12.19
C LEU A 83 12.26 -5.85 10.69
N THR A 84 11.62 -6.74 9.94
CA THR A 84 11.67 -6.75 8.47
C THR A 84 10.26 -6.71 7.91
N ASN A 85 10.12 -6.29 6.64
CA ASN A 85 8.83 -6.25 5.96
C ASN A 85 8.87 -6.92 4.58
N SER A 86 7.72 -6.98 3.92
CA SER A 86 7.54 -7.58 2.59
C SER A 86 7.69 -6.57 1.46
N HIS A 87 8.57 -5.56 1.64
CA HIS A 87 8.86 -4.57 0.61
C HIS A 87 9.29 -5.22 -0.70
N GLY A 88 8.73 -4.76 -1.83
CA GLY A 88 8.99 -5.30 -3.15
C GLY A 88 8.10 -6.48 -3.57
N VAL A 89 7.42 -7.15 -2.63
CA VAL A 89 6.53 -8.28 -2.93
C VAL A 89 5.27 -7.81 -3.68
N HIS A 90 4.76 -6.63 -3.30
CA HIS A 90 3.50 -6.07 -3.79
C HIS A 90 3.63 -5.13 -5.00
N ASP A 91 4.83 -4.73 -5.38
CA ASP A 91 5.07 -3.66 -6.38
C ASP A 91 4.33 -3.90 -7.69
N ARG A 92 4.39 -5.15 -8.19
CA ARG A 92 3.73 -5.51 -9.44
C ARG A 92 2.21 -5.42 -9.33
N SER A 93 1.62 -6.11 -8.36
CA SER A 93 0.16 -6.18 -8.23
C SER A 93 -0.46 -4.82 -7.94
N VAL A 94 0.12 -4.06 -6.99
CA VAL A 94 -0.39 -2.73 -6.63
C VAL A 94 -0.26 -1.75 -7.80
N SER A 95 0.85 -1.78 -8.54
CA SER A 95 1.00 -0.90 -9.70
C SER A 95 0.07 -1.29 -10.86
N GLU A 96 -0.17 -2.58 -11.11
CA GLU A 96 -1.15 -3.05 -12.09
C GLU A 96 -2.58 -2.65 -11.69
N HIS A 97 -2.93 -2.79 -10.42
CA HIS A 97 -4.22 -2.35 -9.88
C HIS A 97 -4.41 -0.83 -10.01
N THR A 98 -3.38 -0.05 -9.70
CA THR A 98 -3.40 1.41 -9.87
C THR A 98 -3.67 1.79 -11.33
N MET A 99 -2.99 1.14 -12.29
CA MET A 99 -3.23 1.37 -13.71
C MET A 99 -4.63 0.92 -14.14
N ALA A 100 -5.15 -0.17 -13.58
CA ALA A 100 -6.52 -0.62 -13.84
C ALA A 100 -7.55 0.42 -13.38
N LEU A 101 -7.42 0.96 -12.16
CA LEU A 101 -8.27 2.03 -11.65
C LEU A 101 -8.18 3.29 -12.52
N LEU A 102 -6.96 3.73 -12.84
CA LEU A 102 -6.70 4.90 -13.66
C LEU A 102 -7.33 4.76 -15.06
N LEU A 103 -7.07 3.65 -15.74
CA LEU A 103 -7.63 3.39 -17.06
C LEU A 103 -9.15 3.22 -17.02
N SER A 104 -9.70 2.60 -15.99
CA SER A 104 -11.15 2.48 -15.79
C SER A 104 -11.81 3.85 -15.65
N TRP A 105 -11.20 4.76 -14.91
CA TRP A 105 -11.65 6.15 -14.81
C TRP A 105 -11.58 6.87 -16.17
N MET A 106 -10.39 6.88 -16.78
CA MET A 106 -10.16 7.58 -18.05
C MET A 106 -11.10 7.10 -19.16
N ARG A 107 -11.39 5.81 -19.22
CA ARG A 107 -12.24 5.20 -20.26
C ARG A 107 -13.71 5.10 -19.87
N ARG A 108 -14.12 5.64 -18.71
CA ARG A 108 -15.50 5.59 -18.21
C ARG A 108 -16.08 4.17 -18.10
N ILE A 109 -15.23 3.20 -17.76
CA ILE A 109 -15.66 1.79 -17.67
C ILE A 109 -16.78 1.58 -16.63
N PRO A 110 -16.73 2.17 -15.40
CA PRO A 110 -17.80 1.99 -14.43
C PRO A 110 -19.16 2.54 -14.91
N GLU A 111 -19.15 3.61 -15.71
CA GLU A 111 -20.37 4.15 -16.33
C GLU A 111 -20.91 3.19 -17.39
N ALA A 112 -20.03 2.65 -18.24
CA ALA A 112 -20.42 1.67 -19.27
C ALA A 112 -20.99 0.40 -18.63
N VAL A 113 -20.43 -0.08 -17.51
CA VAL A 113 -20.94 -1.25 -16.77
C VAL A 113 -22.34 -0.96 -16.20
N ARG A 114 -22.55 0.20 -15.57
CA ARG A 114 -23.89 0.57 -15.08
C ARG A 114 -24.91 0.67 -16.19
N ASN A 115 -24.56 1.22 -17.34
CA ASN A 115 -25.44 1.29 -18.51
C ASN A 115 -25.76 -0.11 -19.06
N GLN A 116 -24.77 -1.01 -19.07
CA GLN A 116 -24.98 -2.44 -19.42
C GLN A 116 -25.98 -3.11 -18.49
N GLU A 117 -25.86 -2.91 -17.17
CA GLU A 117 -26.79 -3.46 -16.17
C GLU A 117 -28.22 -2.91 -16.35
N ALA A 118 -28.33 -1.64 -16.75
CA ALA A 118 -29.62 -1.00 -17.06
C ALA A 118 -30.19 -1.38 -18.45
N GLY A 119 -29.45 -2.12 -19.28
CA GLY A 119 -29.84 -2.44 -20.65
C GLY A 119 -29.81 -1.24 -21.60
N GLU A 120 -29.04 -0.21 -21.29
CA GLU A 120 -28.94 1.05 -22.04
C GLU A 120 -27.69 1.09 -22.94
N TRP A 121 -27.90 1.36 -24.24
CA TRP A 121 -26.81 1.53 -25.21
C TRP A 121 -26.33 2.99 -25.24
N ILE A 122 -25.70 3.48 -24.15
CA ILE A 122 -25.12 4.80 -24.05
C ILE A 122 -23.61 4.73 -24.34
N ARG A 123 -23.09 5.74 -25.06
CA ARG A 123 -21.66 5.86 -25.40
C ARG A 123 -20.99 6.90 -24.51
N PRO A 124 -20.43 6.53 -23.33
CA PRO A 124 -19.73 7.47 -22.48
C PRO A 124 -18.45 7.94 -23.17
N ARG A 125 -18.18 9.25 -23.10
CA ARG A 125 -16.94 9.82 -23.68
C ARG A 125 -15.82 9.76 -22.66
N GLY A 126 -14.90 8.84 -22.87
CA GLY A 126 -13.64 8.76 -22.13
C GLY A 126 -12.57 9.69 -22.66
N GLU A 127 -11.47 9.78 -21.94
CA GLU A 127 -10.26 10.50 -22.30
C GLU A 127 -9.08 9.57 -22.57
N SER A 128 -8.06 10.07 -23.29
CA SER A 128 -6.77 9.38 -23.45
C SER A 128 -5.86 9.70 -22.28
N LEU A 129 -5.02 8.75 -21.91
CA LEU A 129 -3.95 8.96 -20.94
C LEU A 129 -2.72 9.64 -21.59
N PHE A 130 -2.61 9.59 -22.90
CA PHE A 130 -1.55 10.24 -23.68
C PHE A 130 -1.38 11.72 -23.32
N GLY A 131 -0.15 12.13 -23.04
CA GLY A 131 0.21 13.52 -22.72
C GLY A 131 -0.25 14.01 -21.33
N LYS A 132 -0.96 13.21 -20.55
CA LYS A 132 -1.37 13.59 -19.19
C LYS A 132 -0.16 13.64 -18.24
N THR A 133 -0.23 14.54 -17.28
CA THR A 133 0.76 14.66 -16.19
C THR A 133 0.27 13.89 -14.97
N ILE A 134 1.05 12.91 -14.55
CA ILE A 134 0.81 12.11 -13.34
C ILE A 134 1.79 12.56 -12.27
N LEU A 135 1.29 12.98 -11.13
CA LEU A 135 2.07 13.24 -9.92
C LEU A 135 1.99 12.03 -9.01
N ILE A 136 3.12 11.43 -8.71
CA ILE A 136 3.23 10.31 -7.76
C ILE A 136 3.86 10.85 -6.47
N VAL A 137 3.07 10.88 -5.40
CA VAL A 137 3.49 11.34 -4.08
C VAL A 137 3.86 10.13 -3.25
N GLY A 138 5.16 9.98 -2.96
CA GLY A 138 5.76 8.74 -2.46
C GLY A 138 6.38 7.93 -3.62
N PHE A 139 7.68 8.16 -3.89
CA PHE A 139 8.38 7.51 -5.00
C PHE A 139 9.31 6.40 -4.49
N GLY A 140 8.73 5.46 -3.71
CA GLY A 140 9.35 4.20 -3.28
C GLY A 140 9.26 3.12 -4.38
N SER A 141 9.31 1.86 -4.00
CA SER A 141 9.21 0.72 -4.94
C SER A 141 7.90 0.71 -5.73
N ILE A 142 6.76 0.89 -5.04
CA ILE A 142 5.43 0.96 -5.66
C ILE A 142 5.32 2.18 -6.58
N GLY A 143 5.74 3.37 -6.13
CA GLY A 143 5.71 4.59 -6.95
C GLY A 143 6.53 4.45 -8.23
N ARG A 144 7.73 3.85 -8.16
CA ARG A 144 8.55 3.53 -9.33
C ARG A 144 7.88 2.52 -10.26
N ALA A 145 7.26 1.49 -9.71
CA ALA A 145 6.57 0.48 -10.49
C ALA A 145 5.34 1.05 -11.23
N ILE A 146 4.62 2.00 -10.62
CA ILE A 146 3.53 2.74 -11.25
C ILE A 146 4.09 3.64 -12.36
N ALA A 147 5.14 4.41 -12.09
CA ALA A 147 5.78 5.29 -13.06
C ALA A 147 6.24 4.53 -14.31
N GLN A 148 6.91 3.38 -14.12
CA GLN A 148 7.36 2.51 -15.21
C GLN A 148 6.20 2.10 -16.13
N ARG A 149 5.05 1.73 -15.55
CA ARG A 149 3.86 1.31 -16.32
C ARG A 149 3.18 2.50 -17.00
N ALA A 150 3.09 3.62 -16.31
CA ALA A 150 2.45 4.82 -16.83
C ALA A 150 3.23 5.43 -18.01
N LYS A 151 4.57 5.32 -18.01
CA LYS A 151 5.41 5.78 -19.11
C LYS A 151 5.11 5.12 -20.46
N VAL A 152 4.63 3.88 -20.46
CA VAL A 152 4.23 3.18 -21.70
C VAL A 152 3.04 3.88 -22.38
N PHE A 153 2.26 4.66 -21.65
CA PHE A 153 1.14 5.46 -22.16
C PHE A 153 1.56 6.89 -22.54
N GLU A 154 2.86 7.17 -22.66
CA GLU A 154 3.42 8.47 -23.06
C GLU A 154 2.97 9.62 -22.14
N THR A 155 2.91 9.34 -20.83
CA THR A 155 2.59 10.33 -19.80
C THR A 155 3.83 11.07 -19.32
N LYS A 156 3.63 12.28 -18.77
CA LYS A 156 4.62 12.98 -17.99
C LYS A 156 4.53 12.58 -16.52
N ILE A 157 5.64 12.14 -15.93
CA ILE A 157 5.70 11.70 -14.54
C ILE A 157 6.43 12.74 -13.69
N LEU A 158 5.73 13.27 -12.70
CA LEU A 158 6.28 14.09 -11.63
C LEU A 158 6.31 13.23 -10.36
N ALA A 159 7.41 13.28 -9.63
CA ALA A 159 7.59 12.52 -8.40
C ALA A 159 7.78 13.47 -7.21
N VAL A 160 7.16 13.13 -6.07
CA VAL A 160 7.45 13.79 -4.78
C VAL A 160 7.99 12.76 -3.81
N LYS A 161 9.12 13.09 -3.18
CA LYS A 161 9.78 12.22 -2.17
C LYS A 161 10.54 13.06 -1.13
N LYS A 162 10.84 12.45 0.02
CA LYS A 162 11.51 13.13 1.14
C LYS A 162 12.94 13.59 0.78
N HIS A 163 13.66 12.81 -0.02
CA HIS A 163 15.05 13.13 -0.43
C HIS A 163 15.17 13.08 -1.94
N LEU A 164 15.72 14.14 -2.52
CA LEU A 164 15.96 14.21 -3.96
C LEU A 164 16.94 13.13 -4.40
N SER A 165 16.64 12.47 -5.51
CA SER A 165 17.51 11.52 -6.19
C SER A 165 17.11 11.45 -7.66
N THR A 166 18.03 11.03 -8.52
CA THR A 166 17.72 10.73 -9.92
C THR A 166 16.84 9.48 -9.98
N GLU A 167 15.72 9.55 -10.70
CA GLU A 167 14.75 8.47 -10.85
C GLU A 167 14.52 8.16 -12.33
N LEU A 168 14.69 6.89 -12.70
CA LEU A 168 14.67 6.45 -14.11
C LEU A 168 13.37 6.78 -14.85
N PHE A 169 12.22 6.69 -14.15
CA PHE A 169 10.89 6.84 -14.75
C PHE A 169 10.21 8.14 -14.37
N ALA A 170 10.88 9.07 -13.67
CA ALA A 170 10.34 10.41 -13.39
C ALA A 170 10.97 11.43 -14.32
N ASP A 171 10.13 12.30 -14.91
CA ASP A 171 10.62 13.45 -15.68
C ASP A 171 11.14 14.56 -14.78
N HIS A 172 10.60 14.64 -13.56
CA HIS A 172 11.07 15.55 -12.53
C HIS A 172 10.78 15.02 -11.13
N VAL A 173 11.70 15.29 -10.20
CA VAL A 173 11.57 14.91 -8.78
C VAL A 173 11.56 16.16 -7.93
N TYR A 174 10.57 16.27 -7.06
CA TYR A 174 10.35 17.36 -6.12
C TYR A 174 10.46 16.86 -4.68
N THR A 175 10.73 17.76 -3.77
CA THR A 175 10.62 17.50 -2.32
C THR A 175 9.16 17.60 -1.85
N GLN A 176 8.91 17.22 -0.60
CA GLN A 176 7.57 17.34 -0.01
C GLN A 176 7.13 18.80 0.19
N GLU A 177 8.09 19.68 0.47
CA GLU A 177 7.88 21.12 0.64
C GLU A 177 7.38 21.80 -0.66
N GLU A 178 7.75 21.24 -1.81
CA GLU A 178 7.34 21.76 -3.12
C GLU A 178 5.96 21.23 -3.58
N LEU A 179 5.29 20.37 -2.77
CA LEU A 179 4.04 19.70 -3.17
C LEU A 179 2.99 20.71 -3.65
N MET A 180 2.80 21.80 -2.91
CA MET A 180 1.76 22.81 -3.22
C MET A 180 2.00 23.50 -4.57
N ASP A 181 3.25 23.64 -5.00
CA ASP A 181 3.63 24.22 -6.31
C ASP A 181 3.46 23.24 -7.47
N VAL A 182 3.40 21.93 -7.16
CA VAL A 182 3.35 20.84 -8.15
C VAL A 182 1.93 20.32 -8.36
N LEU A 183 1.07 20.32 -7.33
CA LEU A 183 -0.32 19.87 -7.44
C LEU A 183 -1.10 20.52 -8.59
N PRO A 184 -0.99 21.84 -8.85
CA PRO A 184 -1.71 22.46 -9.97
C PRO A 184 -1.27 22.00 -11.36
N LYS A 185 -0.11 21.33 -11.47
CA LYS A 185 0.44 20.84 -12.74
C LYS A 185 -0.10 19.47 -13.14
N ALA A 186 -0.63 18.72 -12.16
CA ALA A 186 -1.02 17.33 -12.32
C ALA A 186 -2.47 17.17 -12.83
N ASP A 187 -2.66 16.24 -13.77
CA ASP A 187 -3.98 15.75 -14.19
C ASP A 187 -4.43 14.56 -13.34
N ILE A 188 -3.47 13.80 -12.84
CA ILE A 188 -3.67 12.66 -11.96
C ILE A 188 -2.70 12.79 -10.77
N VAL A 189 -3.19 12.61 -9.54
CA VAL A 189 -2.38 12.59 -8.32
C VAL A 189 -2.53 11.22 -7.68
N ILE A 190 -1.41 10.52 -7.49
CA ILE A 190 -1.37 9.17 -6.91
C ILE A 190 -0.64 9.23 -5.58
N ALA A 191 -1.32 8.86 -4.50
CA ALA A 191 -0.76 8.73 -3.17
C ALA A 191 -0.17 7.33 -2.98
N ALA A 192 1.16 7.25 -2.80
CA ALA A 192 1.94 6.04 -2.58
C ALA A 192 2.95 6.20 -1.41
N LEU A 193 2.58 7.03 -0.42
CA LEU A 193 3.36 7.30 0.79
C LEU A 193 3.20 6.18 1.82
N PRO A 194 4.23 5.90 2.64
CA PRO A 194 4.04 5.12 3.85
C PRO A 194 3.17 5.90 4.86
N SER A 195 2.44 5.20 5.72
CA SER A 195 1.73 5.80 6.86
C SER A 195 2.72 5.96 8.01
N THR A 196 3.01 7.21 8.36
CA THR A 196 3.87 7.62 9.47
C THR A 196 3.24 8.84 10.16
N PRO A 197 3.68 9.22 11.36
CA PRO A 197 3.19 10.46 11.98
C PRO A 197 3.38 11.70 11.09
N ASP A 198 4.44 11.74 10.27
CA ASP A 198 4.72 12.86 9.34
C ASP A 198 3.78 12.88 8.12
N THR A 199 3.10 11.77 7.82
CA THR A 199 2.22 11.64 6.65
C THR A 199 0.74 11.48 7.00
N GLU A 200 0.39 11.57 8.27
CA GLU A 200 -1.00 11.59 8.71
C GLU A 200 -1.71 12.84 8.18
N ASN A 201 -2.88 12.65 7.54
CA ASN A 201 -3.66 13.71 6.90
C ASN A 201 -2.85 14.57 5.91
N PHE A 202 -1.85 13.97 5.25
CA PHE A 202 -0.97 14.66 4.30
C PHE A 202 -1.74 15.31 3.14
N PHE A 203 -2.85 14.71 2.73
CA PHE A 203 -3.80 15.29 1.79
C PHE A 203 -5.04 15.79 2.55
N GLY A 204 -5.10 17.08 2.80
CA GLY A 204 -6.22 17.79 3.41
C GLY A 204 -6.90 18.75 2.43
N ALA A 205 -7.70 19.66 2.96
CA ALA A 205 -8.50 20.60 2.18
C ALA A 205 -7.64 21.48 1.25
N ASP A 206 -6.49 21.96 1.73
CA ASP A 206 -5.60 22.82 0.95
C ASP A 206 -4.99 22.09 -0.23
N GLN A 207 -4.58 20.82 -0.05
CA GLN A 207 -4.02 19.99 -1.12
C GLN A 207 -5.07 19.72 -2.19
N PHE A 208 -6.31 19.37 -1.82
CA PHE A 208 -7.39 19.18 -2.79
C PHE A 208 -7.77 20.48 -3.49
N ALA A 209 -7.76 21.60 -2.79
CA ALA A 209 -8.04 22.92 -3.39
C ALA A 209 -6.94 23.35 -4.39
N ALA A 210 -5.68 22.93 -4.19
CA ALA A 210 -4.58 23.21 -5.08
C ALA A 210 -4.58 22.35 -6.36
N MET A 211 -5.30 21.22 -6.37
CA MET A 211 -5.41 20.36 -7.56
C MET A 211 -6.26 21.01 -8.65
N LYS A 212 -6.08 20.56 -9.89
CA LYS A 212 -6.98 20.95 -10.99
C LYS A 212 -8.40 20.44 -10.71
N LYS A 213 -9.43 21.21 -11.06
CA LYS A 213 -10.83 20.74 -11.01
C LYS A 213 -11.08 19.50 -11.86
N THR A 214 -10.27 19.27 -12.88
CA THR A 214 -10.29 18.09 -13.74
C THR A 214 -9.42 16.95 -13.23
N ALA A 215 -8.72 17.11 -12.11
CA ALA A 215 -7.79 16.12 -11.63
C ALA A 215 -8.49 14.89 -11.01
N LEU A 216 -7.87 13.74 -11.23
CA LEU A 216 -8.19 12.49 -10.55
C LEU A 216 -7.24 12.29 -9.37
N PHE A 217 -7.78 11.98 -8.20
CA PHE A 217 -7.00 11.53 -7.04
C PHE A 217 -7.04 10.01 -6.90
N ILE A 218 -5.91 9.35 -6.66
CA ILE A 218 -5.84 7.89 -6.45
C ILE A 218 -5.11 7.60 -5.14
N ASN A 219 -5.76 6.87 -4.23
CA ASN A 219 -5.14 6.39 -3.00
C ASN A 219 -5.05 4.87 -2.97
N ILE A 220 -3.84 4.34 -3.09
CA ILE A 220 -3.50 2.91 -2.98
C ILE A 220 -2.52 2.65 -1.82
N ALA A 221 -2.34 3.63 -0.95
CA ALA A 221 -1.40 3.55 0.16
C ALA A 221 -2.09 3.19 1.47
N ARG A 222 -2.48 4.21 2.26
CA ARG A 222 -3.25 4.07 3.50
C ARG A 222 -4.29 5.18 3.59
N ALA A 223 -5.41 4.89 4.24
CA ALA A 223 -6.45 5.90 4.45
C ALA A 223 -5.97 7.06 5.32
N SER A 224 -5.15 6.78 6.33
CA SER A 224 -4.64 7.77 7.30
C SER A 224 -3.84 8.92 6.68
N ILE A 225 -3.34 8.77 5.44
CA ILE A 225 -2.64 9.86 4.75
C ILE A 225 -3.59 10.90 4.14
N VAL A 226 -4.89 10.66 4.21
CA VAL A 226 -5.93 11.53 3.65
C VAL A 226 -6.90 11.93 4.75
N ASP A 227 -7.16 13.21 4.89
CA ASP A 227 -8.35 13.68 5.61
C ASP A 227 -9.59 13.30 4.77
N GLU A 228 -10.28 12.23 5.22
CA GLU A 228 -11.41 11.66 4.49
C GLU A 228 -12.56 12.66 4.36
N ASN A 229 -12.80 13.52 5.37
CA ASN A 229 -13.82 14.54 5.29
C ASN A 229 -13.47 15.62 4.25
N ALA A 230 -12.21 16.03 4.19
CA ALA A 230 -11.74 16.96 3.18
C ALA A 230 -11.85 16.39 1.75
N LEU A 231 -11.59 15.09 1.58
CA LEU A 231 -11.79 14.41 0.30
C LEU A 231 -13.26 14.36 -0.10
N ILE A 232 -14.16 14.00 0.83
CA ILE A 232 -15.62 13.97 0.59
C ILE A 232 -16.08 15.36 0.15
N ASP A 233 -15.72 16.40 0.89
CA ASP A 233 -16.02 17.80 0.59
C ASP A 233 -15.52 18.22 -0.81
N ALA A 234 -14.30 17.86 -1.16
CA ALA A 234 -13.71 18.18 -2.46
C ALA A 234 -14.45 17.51 -3.63
N LEU A 235 -14.89 16.25 -3.42
CA LEU A 235 -15.66 15.49 -4.40
C LEU A 235 -17.09 16.02 -4.57
N GLU A 236 -17.76 16.38 -3.48
CA GLU A 236 -19.13 16.94 -3.51
C GLU A 236 -19.18 18.34 -4.14
N LYS A 237 -18.19 19.19 -3.81
CA LYS A 237 -18.07 20.54 -4.35
C LYS A 237 -17.50 20.57 -5.78
N GLY A 238 -17.02 19.44 -6.29
CA GLY A 238 -16.36 19.37 -7.61
C GLY A 238 -15.03 20.15 -7.65
N SER A 239 -14.34 20.25 -6.52
CA SER A 239 -12.98 20.83 -6.45
C SER A 239 -11.97 19.96 -7.18
N ILE A 240 -12.22 18.64 -7.24
CA ILE A 240 -11.54 17.66 -8.09
C ILE A 240 -12.57 16.84 -8.87
N ALA A 241 -12.17 16.24 -9.99
CA ALA A 241 -13.10 15.50 -10.85
C ALA A 241 -13.58 14.19 -10.23
N GLY A 242 -12.74 13.51 -9.46
CA GLY A 242 -13.10 12.25 -8.83
C GLY A 242 -11.94 11.59 -8.09
N ALA A 243 -12.22 10.43 -7.52
CA ALA A 243 -11.22 9.64 -6.82
C ALA A 243 -11.31 8.14 -7.14
N CYS A 244 -10.14 7.46 -7.06
CA CYS A 244 -10.06 6.00 -7.03
C CYS A 244 -9.41 5.58 -5.71
N LEU A 245 -10.09 4.75 -4.92
CA LEU A 245 -9.72 4.43 -3.56
C LEU A 245 -9.67 2.91 -3.36
N ASP A 246 -8.55 2.40 -2.88
CA ASP A 246 -8.43 0.98 -2.45
C ASP A 246 -8.39 0.85 -0.92
N VAL A 247 -8.31 1.96 -0.18
CA VAL A 247 -8.16 1.99 1.28
C VAL A 247 -9.12 2.99 1.94
N PHE A 248 -9.60 2.68 3.15
CA PHE A 248 -10.63 3.44 3.85
C PHE A 248 -10.29 3.57 5.34
N SER A 249 -10.75 4.65 5.98
CA SER A 249 -10.50 4.93 7.40
C SER A 249 -11.07 3.85 8.32
N LYS A 250 -12.18 3.23 7.90
CA LYS A 250 -12.76 2.06 8.55
C LYS A 250 -12.99 0.95 7.53
N GLU A 251 -12.37 -0.20 7.78
CA GLU A 251 -12.50 -1.39 6.93
C GLU A 251 -13.07 -2.57 7.76
N PRO A 252 -14.16 -3.21 7.31
CA PRO A 252 -14.95 -2.93 6.10
C PRO A 252 -15.65 -1.56 6.13
N LEU A 253 -15.76 -0.92 4.94
CA LEU A 253 -16.43 0.37 4.79
C LEU A 253 -17.89 0.27 5.24
N PRO A 254 -18.38 1.14 6.16
CA PRO A 254 -19.77 1.11 6.63
C PRO A 254 -20.77 1.24 5.48
N ALA A 255 -21.91 0.54 5.59
CA ALA A 255 -22.92 0.49 4.53
C ALA A 255 -23.59 1.84 4.23
N ASP A 256 -23.56 2.76 5.18
CA ASP A 256 -24.10 4.13 5.08
C ASP A 256 -23.08 5.17 4.62
N HIS A 257 -21.83 4.76 4.34
CA HIS A 257 -20.74 5.66 3.98
C HIS A 257 -21.04 6.42 2.67
N PRO A 258 -20.75 7.75 2.59
CA PRO A 258 -21.05 8.59 1.42
C PRO A 258 -20.46 8.06 0.10
N PHE A 259 -19.26 7.49 0.12
CA PHE A 259 -18.59 7.00 -1.08
C PHE A 259 -19.43 6.00 -1.88
N TRP A 260 -20.29 5.18 -1.25
CA TRP A 260 -21.15 4.23 -1.96
C TRP A 260 -22.09 4.90 -2.98
N LYS A 261 -22.48 6.15 -2.73
CA LYS A 261 -23.43 6.91 -3.56
C LYS A 261 -22.74 7.86 -4.55
N MET A 262 -21.42 8.08 -4.41
CA MET A 262 -20.68 9.02 -5.24
C MET A 262 -20.36 8.39 -6.59
N LYS A 263 -20.93 8.95 -7.68
CA LYS A 263 -20.68 8.48 -9.06
C LYS A 263 -19.27 8.83 -9.56
N ASN A 264 -18.62 9.79 -8.93
CA ASN A 264 -17.25 10.23 -9.20
C ASN A 264 -16.19 9.53 -8.30
N VAL A 265 -16.55 8.40 -7.69
CA VAL A 265 -15.63 7.56 -6.92
C VAL A 265 -15.63 6.14 -7.49
N ILE A 266 -14.43 5.57 -7.68
CA ILE A 266 -14.22 4.15 -7.94
C ILE A 266 -13.59 3.56 -6.67
N MET A 267 -14.17 2.49 -6.15
CA MET A 267 -13.68 1.83 -4.94
C MET A 267 -13.31 0.38 -5.19
N THR A 268 -12.26 -0.08 -4.54
CA THR A 268 -11.91 -1.50 -4.41
C THR A 268 -11.64 -1.81 -2.93
N PRO A 269 -12.05 -2.99 -2.42
CA PRO A 269 -12.05 -3.27 -0.98
C PRO A 269 -10.68 -3.77 -0.50
N HIS A 270 -9.64 -2.90 -0.58
CA HIS A 270 -8.26 -3.15 -0.16
C HIS A 270 -7.69 -4.42 -0.81
N THR A 271 -7.80 -4.51 -2.13
CA THR A 271 -7.46 -5.70 -2.92
C THR A 271 -6.28 -5.51 -3.87
N ALA A 272 -5.64 -4.35 -3.87
CA ALA A 272 -4.55 -4.03 -4.80
C ALA A 272 -3.39 -5.04 -4.78
N SER A 273 -3.15 -5.69 -3.63
CA SER A 273 -2.11 -6.71 -3.47
C SER A 273 -2.59 -8.15 -3.67
N MET A 274 -3.91 -8.39 -3.80
CA MET A 274 -4.50 -9.73 -3.79
C MET A 274 -4.39 -10.41 -5.15
N VAL A 275 -3.29 -11.09 -5.38
CA VAL A 275 -3.02 -11.89 -6.59
C VAL A 275 -2.53 -13.30 -6.21
N PRO A 276 -2.79 -14.32 -7.03
CA PRO A 276 -2.38 -15.71 -6.74
C PRO A 276 -0.87 -15.89 -6.51
N ASP A 277 -0.03 -15.14 -7.23
CA ASP A 277 1.43 -15.22 -7.15
C ASP A 277 2.04 -14.58 -5.87
N PHE A 278 1.22 -13.88 -5.09
CA PHE A 278 1.64 -13.22 -3.86
C PHE A 278 2.35 -14.18 -2.90
N TRP A 279 1.74 -15.34 -2.60
CA TRP A 279 2.29 -16.29 -1.64
C TRP A 279 3.63 -16.87 -2.07
N ASN A 280 3.87 -17.06 -3.38
CA ASN A 280 5.15 -17.55 -3.89
C ASN A 280 6.26 -16.55 -3.60
N LYS A 281 6.05 -15.28 -3.90
CA LYS A 281 7.03 -14.21 -3.64
C LYS A 281 7.28 -14.00 -2.16
N LEU A 282 6.20 -13.97 -1.37
CA LEU A 282 6.30 -13.81 0.08
C LEU A 282 7.07 -14.97 0.70
N THR A 283 6.76 -16.21 0.33
CA THR A 283 7.47 -17.39 0.88
C THR A 283 8.94 -17.37 0.49
N ALA A 284 9.29 -16.99 -0.73
CA ALA A 284 10.68 -16.87 -1.16
C ALA A 284 11.46 -15.83 -0.33
N LEU A 285 10.85 -14.67 -0.03
CA LEU A 285 11.46 -13.66 0.83
C LEU A 285 11.61 -14.16 2.28
N LEU A 286 10.55 -14.76 2.83
CA LEU A 286 10.58 -15.35 4.17
C LEU A 286 11.65 -16.42 4.28
N GLN A 287 11.75 -17.32 3.30
CA GLN A 287 12.75 -18.37 3.25
C GLN A 287 14.17 -17.81 3.25
N THR A 288 14.43 -16.79 2.42
CA THR A 288 15.72 -16.10 2.38
C THR A 288 16.07 -15.50 3.74
N ASN A 289 15.15 -14.76 4.35
CA ASN A 289 15.36 -14.14 5.65
C ASN A 289 15.49 -15.18 6.77
N PHE A 290 14.76 -16.29 6.69
CA PHE A 290 14.84 -17.36 7.67
C PHE A 290 16.23 -18.05 7.64
N VAL A 291 16.75 -18.33 6.46
CA VAL A 291 18.11 -18.85 6.29
C VAL A 291 19.14 -17.85 6.82
N ASN A 292 19.04 -16.58 6.43
CA ASN A 292 19.96 -15.54 6.90
C ASN A 292 19.91 -15.39 8.43
N PHE A 293 18.69 -15.39 9.02
CA PHE A 293 18.51 -15.31 10.46
C PHE A 293 19.18 -16.49 11.19
N SER A 294 19.01 -17.72 10.68
CA SER A 294 19.60 -18.91 11.26
C SER A 294 21.14 -18.90 11.25
N ARG A 295 21.74 -18.17 10.31
CA ARG A 295 23.19 -17.99 10.15
C ARG A 295 23.75 -16.75 10.84
N GLY A 296 22.88 -15.89 11.40
CA GLY A 296 23.27 -14.60 11.94
C GLY A 296 23.71 -13.60 10.87
N GLU A 297 23.26 -13.79 9.61
CA GLU A 297 23.54 -12.92 8.47
C GLU A 297 22.53 -11.78 8.41
N LYS A 298 22.83 -10.71 7.63
CA LYS A 298 21.96 -9.56 7.44
C LYS A 298 20.65 -9.98 6.76
N LEU A 299 19.52 -9.51 7.30
CA LEU A 299 18.21 -9.78 6.73
C LEU A 299 17.89 -8.80 5.60
N MET A 300 17.04 -9.25 4.66
CA MET A 300 16.49 -8.37 3.63
C MET A 300 15.36 -7.52 4.21
N ASN A 301 15.22 -6.30 3.71
CA ASN A 301 14.13 -5.38 4.07
C ASN A 301 14.05 -5.09 5.59
N GLU A 302 15.20 -4.87 6.22
CA GLU A 302 15.22 -4.38 7.60
C GLU A 302 14.60 -2.98 7.69
N VAL A 303 13.64 -2.84 8.59
CA VAL A 303 12.93 -1.59 8.83
C VAL A 303 13.71 -0.73 9.83
N ASP A 304 13.92 0.53 9.46
CA ASP A 304 14.33 1.56 10.44
C ASP A 304 13.13 1.86 11.36
N LYS A 305 13.13 1.26 12.55
CA LYS A 305 12.01 1.40 13.50
C LYS A 305 11.71 2.86 13.88
N LYS A 306 12.69 3.76 13.84
CA LYS A 306 12.50 5.18 14.14
C LYS A 306 11.80 5.92 13.01
N LYS A 307 12.06 5.52 11.76
CA LYS A 307 11.42 6.11 10.58
C LYS A 307 10.08 5.46 10.26
N GLY A 308 9.85 4.21 10.68
CA GLY A 308 8.64 3.45 10.44
C GLY A 308 8.60 2.77 9.06
N TYR A 309 9.73 2.71 8.33
CA TYR A 309 9.83 2.08 7.01
C TYR A 309 11.26 1.64 6.69
#